data_c794df826cfd46b71ed316770dc56676
#
_entry.id   c794df826cfd46b71ed316770dc56676
#
_cell.length_a   1.000
_cell.length_b   1.000
_cell.length_c   1.000
_cell.angle_alpha   90.00
_cell.angle_beta   90.00
_cell.angle_gamma   90.00
#
_symmetry.space_group_name_H-M   'P 1'
#
loop_
_entity.id
_entity.type
_entity.pdbx_description
1 polymer ?
#
loop_
_entity_poly.entity_id
_entity_poly.type
_entity_poly.pdbx_seq_one_letter_code
_entity_poly.pdbx_strand_id
1 'polypeptide(L)'
;MIKIKEKSMKTYVFPGQGSQAKGMGEGLFEAFPDLVEKADTILGYSIRTLCLDNPGGKLHFTQYTQPALYVVNALTYLKKLRDGSPKPDFLAGHSLGEYNAILAAGGFDFETGLRLVKKRGELMGRASGGAMAAVVGLTEDQIKAVLGNNALTDIDIANLNTTTQIVISGNKDSIDHAKPYFEREGADYIPLNVSAAFHSRYMQEAKDEFEQYLKEFSYSDLAIPVISNVNAKPYDPAEIVPNLAEQLRSSVRWADSIRYLIRQGEMEFEELGPGSVLTKIIAKIKAEAPVVQQGVAVGSVGTNAIDRMKEDTEGRTEFQRRINAAYQQTADWNKAYPIGTKVTCKGYKDVLITRTEAMVLFGHRAALYVEGYNGYFALDEITAG
;
A
#
# COMPACT_ATOMS: atom_id res chain seq x y z
N MET A 1 -8.51 41.39 0.09
CA MET A 1 -8.92 39.96 -0.08
C MET A 1 -8.32 39.16 1.06
N ILE A 2 -9.15 38.76 2.02
CA ILE A 2 -8.72 37.88 3.10
C ILE A 2 -8.65 36.48 2.46
N LYS A 3 -7.42 35.92 2.29
CA LYS A 3 -7.24 34.51 1.95
C LYS A 3 -7.79 33.71 3.14
N ILE A 4 -8.95 33.12 3.00
CA ILE A 4 -9.43 32.09 3.92
C ILE A 4 -8.42 30.95 3.74
N LYS A 5 -7.58 30.72 4.75
CA LYS A 5 -6.66 29.59 4.80
C LYS A 5 -7.55 28.36 4.90
N GLU A 6 -7.65 27.57 3.85
CA GLU A 6 -8.33 26.27 3.91
C GLU A 6 -7.73 25.50 5.08
N LYS A 7 -8.60 24.96 5.94
CA LYS A 7 -8.16 24.20 7.11
C LYS A 7 -7.52 22.92 6.60
N SER A 8 -6.23 22.72 6.88
CA SER A 8 -5.55 21.46 6.58
C SER A 8 -6.30 20.30 7.25
N MET A 9 -6.63 19.27 6.48
CA MET A 9 -7.21 18.04 6.99
C MET A 9 -6.13 17.19 7.66
N LYS A 10 -6.53 16.37 8.63
CA LYS A 10 -5.63 15.49 9.37
C LYS A 10 -6.00 14.01 9.17
N THR A 11 -5.00 13.20 8.89
CA THR A 11 -5.11 11.74 8.86
C THR A 11 -4.22 11.13 9.95
N TYR A 12 -4.79 10.29 10.82
CA TYR A 12 -3.99 9.42 11.66
C TYR A 12 -3.72 8.11 10.93
N VAL A 13 -2.44 7.69 10.96
CA VAL A 13 -2.00 6.44 10.34
C VAL A 13 -1.42 5.50 11.38
N PHE A 14 -1.74 4.20 11.25
CA PHE A 14 -1.33 3.17 12.19
C PHE A 14 -0.37 2.19 11.52
N PRO A 15 0.85 2.00 12.11
CA PRO A 15 1.83 1.08 11.55
C PRO A 15 1.41 -0.38 11.74
N GLY A 16 1.96 -1.24 10.88
CA GLY A 16 1.83 -2.68 10.95
C GLY A 16 3.13 -3.38 11.33
N GLN A 17 3.19 -4.69 11.05
CA GLN A 17 4.35 -5.53 11.31
C GLN A 17 5.61 -4.98 10.63
N GLY A 18 6.73 -5.00 11.36
CA GLY A 18 7.99 -4.36 10.99
C GLY A 18 8.29 -3.09 11.80
N SER A 19 7.29 -2.53 12.51
CA SER A 19 7.48 -1.37 13.40
C SER A 19 7.71 -1.75 14.87
N GLN A 20 7.50 -3.03 15.24
CA GLN A 20 7.68 -3.50 16.62
C GLN A 20 9.13 -3.39 17.06
N ALA A 21 9.30 -2.98 18.32
CA ALA A 21 10.60 -2.95 18.97
C ALA A 21 10.45 -3.29 20.46
N LYS A 22 11.48 -3.88 21.05
CA LYS A 22 11.58 -4.01 22.51
C LYS A 22 11.53 -2.63 23.15
N GLY A 23 10.73 -2.48 24.21
CA GLY A 23 10.48 -1.19 24.88
C GLY A 23 9.29 -0.42 24.34
N MET A 24 8.64 -0.86 23.25
CA MET A 24 7.47 -0.17 22.70
C MET A 24 6.34 -0.14 23.74
N GLY A 25 5.61 0.98 23.78
CA GLY A 25 4.48 1.18 24.69
C GLY A 25 4.89 1.59 26.12
N GLU A 26 6.18 1.87 26.38
CA GLU A 26 6.62 2.41 27.66
C GLU A 26 5.81 3.66 28.06
N GLY A 27 5.31 3.70 29.31
CA GLY A 27 4.43 4.76 29.82
C GLY A 27 2.96 4.69 29.37
N LEU A 28 2.63 3.88 28.33
CA LEU A 28 1.24 3.68 27.90
C LEU A 28 0.51 2.68 28.80
N PHE A 29 1.19 1.62 29.22
CA PHE A 29 0.58 0.56 30.02
C PHE A 29 0.15 1.06 31.40
N GLU A 30 0.93 1.96 32.01
CA GLU A 30 0.61 2.62 33.29
C GLU A 30 -0.55 3.63 33.12
N ALA A 31 -0.70 4.19 31.94
CA ALA A 31 -1.74 5.16 31.64
C ALA A 31 -3.13 4.52 31.42
N PHE A 32 -3.19 3.22 31.10
CA PHE A 32 -4.42 2.50 30.76
C PHE A 32 -4.45 1.09 31.40
N PRO A 33 -4.35 0.95 32.74
CA PRO A 33 -4.23 -0.33 33.43
C PRO A 33 -5.42 -1.27 33.13
N ASP A 34 -6.64 -0.74 33.06
CA ASP A 34 -7.86 -1.54 32.80
C ASP A 34 -7.82 -2.19 31.41
N LEU A 35 -7.31 -1.47 30.38
CA LEU A 35 -7.18 -2.05 29.02
C LEU A 35 -6.04 -3.04 28.95
N VAL A 36 -4.99 -2.88 29.73
CA VAL A 36 -3.89 -3.84 29.86
C VAL A 36 -4.38 -5.15 30.50
N GLU A 37 -5.15 -5.07 31.59
CA GLU A 37 -5.74 -6.23 32.23
C GLU A 37 -6.67 -7.02 31.29
N LYS A 38 -7.52 -6.30 30.52
CA LYS A 38 -8.36 -6.91 29.49
C LYS A 38 -7.53 -7.56 28.39
N ALA A 39 -6.45 -6.90 27.95
CA ALA A 39 -5.55 -7.46 26.96
C ALA A 39 -4.88 -8.73 27.46
N ASP A 40 -4.34 -8.73 28.67
CA ASP A 40 -3.70 -9.90 29.30
C ASP A 40 -4.67 -11.07 29.43
N THR A 41 -5.94 -10.79 29.81
CA THR A 41 -7.03 -11.79 29.90
C THR A 41 -7.33 -12.41 28.53
N ILE A 42 -7.46 -11.62 27.48
CA ILE A 42 -7.75 -12.10 26.13
C ILE A 42 -6.58 -12.89 25.56
N LEU A 43 -5.36 -12.41 25.77
CA LEU A 43 -4.15 -12.98 25.19
C LEU A 43 -3.68 -14.22 25.94
N GLY A 44 -3.88 -14.28 27.27
CA GLY A 44 -3.36 -15.35 28.14
C GLY A 44 -1.91 -15.15 28.55
N TYR A 45 -1.37 -13.95 28.34
CA TYR A 45 -0.02 -13.55 28.76
C TYR A 45 0.06 -12.04 29.00
N SER A 46 1.11 -11.56 29.71
CA SER A 46 1.30 -10.13 29.93
C SER A 46 1.77 -9.43 28.68
N ILE A 47 0.91 -8.55 28.14
CA ILE A 47 1.25 -7.71 26.97
C ILE A 47 2.34 -6.71 27.31
N ARG A 48 2.33 -6.19 28.53
CA ARG A 48 3.37 -5.28 29.04
C ARG A 48 4.74 -5.96 29.02
N THR A 49 4.85 -7.14 29.60
CA THR A 49 6.10 -7.91 29.62
C THR A 49 6.56 -8.27 28.20
N LEU A 50 5.63 -8.67 27.32
CA LEU A 50 5.98 -8.95 25.93
C LEU A 50 6.58 -7.73 25.23
N CYS A 51 5.96 -6.56 25.35
CA CYS A 51 6.41 -5.34 24.67
C CYS A 51 7.70 -4.76 25.26
N LEU A 52 7.82 -4.70 26.59
CA LEU A 52 8.96 -4.06 27.25
C LEU A 52 10.19 -4.95 27.28
N ASP A 53 10.03 -6.25 27.59
CA ASP A 53 11.14 -7.16 27.83
C ASP A 53 11.45 -8.10 26.66
N ASN A 54 10.45 -8.40 25.82
CA ASN A 54 10.53 -9.32 24.69
C ASN A 54 11.13 -10.69 25.06
N PRO A 55 10.56 -11.40 26.06
CA PRO A 55 11.14 -12.64 26.55
C PRO A 55 11.17 -13.72 25.45
N GLY A 56 12.35 -14.33 25.27
CA GLY A 56 12.56 -15.34 24.22
C GLY A 56 12.40 -14.83 22.78
N GLY A 57 12.46 -13.51 22.55
CA GLY A 57 12.36 -12.93 21.20
C GLY A 57 10.95 -13.03 20.58
N LYS A 58 9.90 -13.21 21.38
CA LYS A 58 8.54 -13.48 20.91
C LYS A 58 7.97 -12.42 19.96
N LEU A 59 8.42 -11.15 20.06
CA LEU A 59 8.04 -10.09 19.13
C LEU A 59 8.47 -10.32 17.67
N HIS A 60 9.24 -11.36 17.37
CA HIS A 60 9.55 -11.76 15.99
C HIS A 60 8.49 -12.71 15.39
N PHE A 61 7.64 -13.30 16.21
CA PHE A 61 6.60 -14.22 15.74
C PHE A 61 5.27 -13.50 15.53
N THR A 62 4.71 -13.60 14.33
CA THR A 62 3.51 -12.91 13.87
C THR A 62 2.34 -12.99 14.87
N GLN A 63 2.11 -14.15 15.49
CA GLN A 63 1.07 -14.37 16.49
C GLN A 63 1.22 -13.52 17.77
N TYR A 64 2.40 -13.04 18.07
CA TYR A 64 2.69 -12.13 19.19
C TYR A 64 2.86 -10.69 18.73
N THR A 65 3.49 -10.49 17.56
CA THR A 65 3.74 -9.18 16.98
C THR A 65 2.44 -8.42 16.71
N GLN A 66 1.45 -9.09 16.12
CA GLN A 66 0.21 -8.41 15.73
C GLN A 66 -0.59 -7.91 16.94
N PRO A 67 -0.91 -8.74 17.96
CA PRO A 67 -1.57 -8.25 19.17
C PRO A 67 -0.77 -7.15 19.89
N ALA A 68 0.55 -7.27 19.95
CA ALA A 68 1.40 -6.28 20.61
C ALA A 68 1.32 -4.91 19.93
N LEU A 69 1.41 -4.87 18.60
CA LEU A 69 1.26 -3.63 17.83
C LEU A 69 -0.16 -3.07 17.93
N TYR A 70 -1.18 -3.92 17.85
CA TYR A 70 -2.57 -3.48 18.00
C TYR A 70 -2.78 -2.76 19.33
N VAL A 71 -2.32 -3.36 20.45
CA VAL A 71 -2.47 -2.75 21.78
C VAL A 71 -1.72 -1.43 21.87
N VAL A 72 -0.44 -1.39 21.47
CA VAL A 72 0.37 -0.17 21.55
C VAL A 72 -0.21 0.95 20.67
N ASN A 73 -0.62 0.65 19.45
CA ASN A 73 -1.26 1.63 18.57
C ASN A 73 -2.57 2.16 19.17
N ALA A 74 -3.43 1.27 19.70
CA ALA A 74 -4.69 1.64 20.33
C ALA A 74 -4.47 2.55 21.56
N LEU A 75 -3.55 2.18 22.45
CA LEU A 75 -3.23 2.99 23.63
C LEU A 75 -2.63 4.36 23.23
N THR A 76 -1.79 4.39 22.17
CA THR A 76 -1.26 5.65 21.63
C THR A 76 -2.38 6.57 21.15
N TYR A 77 -3.34 6.03 20.40
CA TYR A 77 -4.51 6.79 19.94
C TYR A 77 -5.36 7.30 21.11
N LEU A 78 -5.70 6.44 22.07
CA LEU A 78 -6.51 6.79 23.23
C LEU A 78 -5.82 7.85 24.11
N LYS A 79 -4.49 7.72 24.29
CA LYS A 79 -3.71 8.74 25.01
C LYS A 79 -3.79 10.08 24.29
N LYS A 80 -3.65 10.09 22.99
CA LYS A 80 -3.72 11.31 22.19
C LYS A 80 -5.07 12.02 22.33
N LEU A 81 -6.17 11.27 22.32
CA LEU A 81 -7.51 11.83 22.56
C LEU A 81 -7.67 12.34 24.00
N ARG A 82 -7.18 11.60 25.00
CA ARG A 82 -7.20 12.00 26.41
C ARG A 82 -6.41 13.28 26.66
N ASP A 83 -5.32 13.47 25.92
CA ASP A 83 -4.47 14.65 25.99
C ASP A 83 -5.09 15.86 25.22
N GLY A 84 -6.33 15.75 24.74
CA GLY A 84 -7.10 16.85 24.14
C GLY A 84 -6.87 17.05 22.63
N SER A 85 -6.19 16.13 21.95
CA SER A 85 -6.04 16.23 20.50
C SER A 85 -7.39 16.03 19.78
N PRO A 86 -7.68 16.80 18.73
CA PRO A 86 -8.92 16.63 17.96
C PRO A 86 -8.93 15.28 17.25
N LYS A 87 -10.13 14.78 16.97
CA LYS A 87 -10.31 13.63 16.06
C LYS A 87 -9.79 13.99 14.66
N PRO A 88 -9.24 13.05 13.93
CA PRO A 88 -8.77 13.27 12.56
C PRO A 88 -9.94 13.31 11.58
N ASP A 89 -9.70 13.81 10.36
CA ASP A 89 -10.67 13.80 9.27
C ASP A 89 -10.70 12.45 8.54
N PHE A 90 -9.57 11.70 8.56
CA PHE A 90 -9.42 10.37 7.96
C PHE A 90 -8.55 9.48 8.84
N LEU A 91 -8.71 8.18 8.63
CA LEU A 91 -7.93 7.13 9.27
C LEU A 91 -7.41 6.15 8.23
N ALA A 92 -6.17 5.70 8.38
CA ALA A 92 -5.61 4.63 7.57
C ALA A 92 -4.66 3.77 8.42
N GLY A 93 -4.50 2.51 8.04
CA GLY A 93 -3.56 1.62 8.71
C GLY A 93 -2.90 0.69 7.71
N HIS A 94 -1.62 0.40 7.92
CA HIS A 94 -0.89 -0.52 7.06
C HIS A 94 -1.06 -1.95 7.57
N SER A 95 -1.67 -2.83 6.77
CA SER A 95 -1.93 -4.23 7.11
C SER A 95 -2.62 -4.36 8.48
N LEU A 96 -1.91 -4.79 9.52
CA LEU A 96 -2.44 -4.85 10.89
C LEU A 96 -3.01 -3.50 11.38
N GLY A 97 -2.36 -2.40 11.05
CA GLY A 97 -2.78 -1.06 11.47
C GLY A 97 -4.19 -0.67 11.02
N GLU A 98 -4.74 -1.32 9.99
CA GLU A 98 -6.12 -1.10 9.53
C GLU A 98 -7.15 -1.45 10.61
N TYR A 99 -6.87 -2.44 11.45
CA TYR A 99 -7.70 -2.77 12.62
C TYR A 99 -7.71 -1.64 13.65
N ASN A 100 -6.59 -0.95 13.83
CA ASN A 100 -6.52 0.24 14.68
C ASN A 100 -7.28 1.42 14.08
N ALA A 101 -7.26 1.58 12.77
CA ALA A 101 -8.03 2.61 12.08
C ALA A 101 -9.54 2.36 12.24
N ILE A 102 -10.02 1.11 12.11
CA ILE A 102 -11.42 0.74 12.32
C ILE A 102 -11.83 0.92 13.79
N LEU A 103 -10.98 0.53 14.74
CA LEU A 103 -11.19 0.82 16.18
C LEU A 103 -11.35 2.34 16.42
N ALA A 104 -10.45 3.14 15.89
CA ALA A 104 -10.45 4.59 16.05
C ALA A 104 -11.69 5.26 15.43
N ALA A 105 -12.24 4.66 14.37
CA ALA A 105 -13.49 5.07 13.74
C ALA A 105 -14.74 4.59 14.47
N GLY A 106 -14.61 3.71 15.48
CA GLY A 106 -15.72 3.16 16.25
C GLY A 106 -16.39 1.94 15.63
N GLY A 107 -15.79 1.31 14.62
CA GLY A 107 -16.33 0.12 13.95
C GLY A 107 -16.44 -1.12 14.88
N PHE A 108 -15.59 -1.19 15.89
CA PHE A 108 -15.63 -2.16 17.00
C PHE A 108 -14.90 -1.60 18.23
N ASP A 109 -15.08 -2.23 19.38
CA ASP A 109 -14.37 -1.86 20.61
C ASP A 109 -12.97 -2.48 20.71
N PHE A 110 -12.21 -2.07 21.72
CA PHE A 110 -10.82 -2.52 21.93
C PHE A 110 -10.71 -4.04 22.08
N GLU A 111 -11.63 -4.66 22.83
CA GLU A 111 -11.60 -6.10 23.12
C GLU A 111 -11.93 -6.92 21.88
N THR A 112 -12.95 -6.51 21.13
CA THR A 112 -13.32 -7.13 19.84
C THR A 112 -12.15 -7.05 18.86
N GLY A 113 -11.58 -5.86 18.64
CA GLY A 113 -10.45 -5.71 17.75
C GLY A 113 -9.23 -6.53 18.17
N LEU A 114 -8.94 -6.65 19.48
CA LEU A 114 -7.86 -7.49 19.96
C LEU A 114 -8.10 -8.99 19.71
N ARG A 115 -9.36 -9.49 19.88
CA ARG A 115 -9.72 -10.86 19.55
C ARG A 115 -9.54 -11.14 18.06
N LEU A 116 -9.98 -10.23 17.20
CA LEU A 116 -9.80 -10.33 15.75
C LEU A 116 -8.31 -10.39 15.39
N VAL A 117 -7.49 -9.50 15.93
CA VAL A 117 -6.06 -9.45 15.65
C VAL A 117 -5.30 -10.66 16.22
N LYS A 118 -5.70 -11.16 17.40
CA LYS A 118 -5.16 -12.39 17.95
C LYS A 118 -5.40 -13.56 16.99
N LYS A 119 -6.65 -13.75 16.55
CA LYS A 119 -7.02 -14.81 15.59
C LYS A 119 -6.26 -14.65 14.26
N ARG A 120 -6.21 -13.42 13.73
CA ARG A 120 -5.45 -13.10 12.51
C ARG A 120 -3.97 -13.49 12.65
N GLY A 121 -3.34 -13.09 13.75
CA GLY A 121 -1.93 -13.40 14.02
C GLY A 121 -1.66 -14.90 14.14
N GLU A 122 -2.59 -15.65 14.77
CA GLU A 122 -2.53 -17.10 14.87
C GLU A 122 -2.65 -17.78 13.50
N LEU A 123 -3.61 -17.38 12.68
CA LEU A 123 -3.83 -17.96 11.35
C LEU A 123 -2.66 -17.68 10.41
N MET A 124 -2.22 -16.42 10.31
CA MET A 124 -1.07 -16.05 9.51
C MET A 124 0.23 -16.69 10.03
N GLY A 125 0.36 -16.86 11.35
CA GLY A 125 1.52 -17.49 11.97
C GLY A 125 1.62 -19.00 11.77
N ARG A 126 0.52 -19.69 11.43
CA ARG A 126 0.51 -21.12 11.08
C ARG A 126 1.05 -21.39 9.69
N ALA A 127 0.96 -20.40 8.80
CA ALA A 127 1.45 -20.56 7.44
C ALA A 127 2.98 -20.67 7.43
N SER A 128 3.48 -21.56 6.61
CA SER A 128 4.92 -21.87 6.51
C SER A 128 5.33 -22.13 5.06
N GLY A 129 6.64 -22.20 4.80
CA GLY A 129 7.16 -22.48 3.47
C GLY A 129 7.09 -21.31 2.48
N GLY A 130 6.60 -20.16 2.94
CA GLY A 130 6.60 -18.91 2.17
C GLY A 130 7.73 -17.98 2.57
N ALA A 131 7.96 -16.97 1.73
CA ALA A 131 8.89 -15.89 1.97
C ALA A 131 8.39 -14.59 1.32
N MET A 132 9.02 -13.48 1.70
CA MET A 132 8.78 -12.16 1.12
C MET A 132 10.10 -11.44 0.89
N ALA A 133 10.13 -10.57 -0.10
CA ALA A 133 11.26 -9.69 -0.36
C ALA A 133 10.79 -8.28 -0.73
N ALA A 134 11.47 -7.26 -0.23
CA ALA A 134 11.30 -5.91 -0.72
C ALA A 134 12.15 -5.71 -1.98
N VAL A 135 11.52 -5.23 -3.03
CA VAL A 135 12.12 -4.82 -4.30
C VAL A 135 12.08 -3.29 -4.34
N VAL A 136 13.26 -2.66 -4.38
CA VAL A 136 13.40 -1.20 -4.37
C VAL A 136 14.05 -0.75 -5.66
N GLY A 137 13.47 0.26 -6.29
CA GLY A 137 13.98 0.83 -7.55
C GLY A 137 13.14 0.50 -8.78
N LEU A 138 12.18 -0.43 -8.69
CA LEU A 138 11.29 -0.78 -9.81
C LEU A 138 9.83 -0.44 -9.49
N THR A 139 9.11 -0.05 -10.52
CA THR A 139 7.66 0.17 -10.47
C THR A 139 6.89 -1.16 -10.49
N GLU A 140 5.60 -1.11 -10.15
CA GLU A 140 4.70 -2.28 -10.20
C GLU A 140 4.70 -2.96 -11.58
N ASP A 141 4.64 -2.18 -12.67
CA ASP A 141 4.63 -2.72 -14.03
C ASP A 141 5.96 -3.37 -14.39
N GLN A 142 7.10 -2.80 -13.96
CA GLN A 142 8.41 -3.40 -14.16
C GLN A 142 8.56 -4.71 -13.38
N ILE A 143 8.06 -4.75 -12.14
CA ILE A 143 8.04 -6.00 -11.34
C ILE A 143 7.20 -7.07 -12.03
N LYS A 144 5.99 -6.72 -12.51
CA LYS A 144 5.13 -7.65 -13.26
C LYS A 144 5.82 -8.17 -14.54
N ALA A 145 6.55 -7.30 -15.23
CA ALA A 145 7.32 -7.69 -16.41
C ALA A 145 8.45 -8.67 -16.06
N VAL A 146 9.20 -8.42 -14.97
CA VAL A 146 10.24 -9.34 -14.48
C VAL A 146 9.63 -10.72 -14.15
N LEU A 147 8.53 -10.72 -13.40
CA LEU A 147 7.84 -11.96 -13.02
C LEU A 147 7.36 -12.73 -14.26
N GLY A 148 6.70 -12.03 -15.20
CA GLY A 148 6.16 -12.64 -16.42
C GLY A 148 7.24 -13.18 -17.37
N ASN A 149 8.29 -12.39 -17.61
CA ASN A 149 9.38 -12.74 -18.54
C ASN A 149 10.25 -13.92 -18.03
N ASN A 150 10.23 -14.18 -16.73
CA ASN A 150 11.03 -15.26 -16.12
C ASN A 150 10.17 -16.40 -15.58
N ALA A 151 8.89 -16.48 -15.98
CA ALA A 151 7.93 -17.51 -15.58
C ALA A 151 7.78 -17.69 -14.04
N LEU A 152 7.97 -16.62 -13.28
CA LEU A 152 7.82 -16.58 -11.82
C LEU A 152 6.32 -16.39 -11.45
N THR A 153 5.47 -17.30 -11.90
CA THR A 153 4.00 -17.19 -11.83
C THR A 153 3.41 -17.46 -10.46
N ASP A 154 4.21 -17.94 -9.53
CA ASP A 154 3.86 -18.26 -8.14
C ASP A 154 4.30 -17.19 -7.14
N ILE A 155 4.71 -16.02 -7.63
CA ILE A 155 5.03 -14.83 -6.82
C ILE A 155 3.94 -13.78 -7.02
N ASP A 156 3.44 -13.25 -5.93
CA ASP A 156 2.44 -12.18 -5.88
C ASP A 156 3.06 -10.86 -5.39
N ILE A 157 2.47 -9.73 -5.76
CA ILE A 157 2.78 -8.43 -5.16
C ILE A 157 2.00 -8.31 -3.85
N ALA A 158 2.72 -8.18 -2.74
CA ALA A 158 2.16 -8.14 -1.40
C ALA A 158 1.91 -6.73 -0.85
N ASN A 159 2.85 -5.79 -1.07
CA ASN A 159 2.69 -4.41 -0.61
C ASN A 159 3.16 -3.42 -1.68
N LEU A 160 2.32 -2.45 -1.98
CA LEU A 160 2.65 -1.28 -2.80
C LEU A 160 2.94 -0.11 -1.85
N ASN A 161 4.16 -0.04 -1.30
CA ASN A 161 4.52 0.94 -0.27
C ASN A 161 4.78 2.34 -0.86
N THR A 162 5.50 2.44 -1.97
CA THR A 162 5.68 3.65 -2.78
C THR A 162 5.60 3.29 -4.26
N THR A 163 5.88 4.21 -5.18
CA THR A 163 5.97 3.90 -6.62
C THR A 163 7.04 2.85 -6.92
N THR A 164 8.15 2.85 -6.15
CA THR A 164 9.33 2.03 -6.41
C THR A 164 9.83 1.25 -5.19
N GLN A 165 9.03 1.15 -4.13
CA GLN A 165 9.29 0.28 -2.99
C GLN A 165 8.12 -0.67 -2.84
N ILE A 166 8.27 -1.89 -3.36
CA ILE A 166 7.22 -2.89 -3.48
C ILE A 166 7.69 -4.17 -2.82
N VAL A 167 6.80 -4.86 -2.13
CA VAL A 167 7.09 -6.15 -1.52
C VAL A 167 6.43 -7.24 -2.34
N ILE A 168 7.18 -8.26 -2.67
CA ILE A 168 6.71 -9.49 -3.31
C ILE A 168 6.65 -10.63 -2.30
N SER A 169 5.78 -11.60 -2.57
CA SER A 169 5.47 -12.70 -1.65
C SER A 169 5.17 -13.96 -2.44
N GLY A 170 5.69 -15.10 -1.98
CA GLY A 170 5.51 -16.37 -2.68
C GLY A 170 6.13 -17.55 -1.95
N ASN A 171 6.23 -18.68 -2.64
CA ASN A 171 6.98 -19.82 -2.16
C ASN A 171 8.43 -19.41 -1.90
N LYS A 172 9.04 -19.96 -0.82
CA LYS A 172 10.40 -19.57 -0.40
C LYS A 172 11.43 -19.80 -1.52
N ASP A 173 11.39 -20.93 -2.18
CA ASP A 173 12.34 -21.25 -3.25
C ASP A 173 12.20 -20.30 -4.44
N SER A 174 10.97 -19.91 -4.77
CA SER A 174 10.69 -18.97 -5.85
C SER A 174 11.13 -17.54 -5.51
N ILE A 175 10.93 -17.10 -4.27
CA ILE A 175 11.45 -15.81 -3.78
C ILE A 175 12.98 -15.80 -3.80
N ASP A 176 13.64 -16.86 -3.32
CA ASP A 176 15.11 -16.96 -3.36
C ASP A 176 15.62 -17.00 -4.81
N HIS A 177 14.93 -17.69 -5.72
CA HIS A 177 15.28 -17.79 -7.15
C HIS A 177 15.05 -16.46 -7.90
N ALA A 178 14.10 -15.64 -7.48
CA ALA A 178 13.77 -14.40 -8.17
C ALA A 178 14.87 -13.32 -8.07
N LYS A 179 15.70 -13.36 -7.02
CA LYS A 179 16.70 -12.33 -6.71
C LYS A 179 17.55 -11.90 -7.91
N PRO A 180 18.26 -12.78 -8.65
CA PRO A 180 19.14 -12.37 -9.73
C PRO A 180 18.42 -11.69 -10.90
N TYR A 181 17.13 -11.96 -11.09
CA TYR A 181 16.34 -11.31 -12.15
C TYR A 181 16.05 -9.85 -11.79
N PHE A 182 15.70 -9.57 -10.53
CA PHE A 182 15.47 -8.21 -10.07
C PHE A 182 16.76 -7.39 -9.99
N GLU A 183 17.85 -7.99 -9.51
CA GLU A 183 19.17 -7.32 -9.45
C GLU A 183 19.70 -6.96 -10.84
N ARG A 184 19.42 -7.79 -11.86
CA ARG A 184 19.77 -7.50 -13.26
C ARG A 184 19.05 -6.26 -13.81
N GLU A 185 17.82 -6.01 -13.34
CA GLU A 185 17.05 -4.80 -13.68
C GLU A 185 17.44 -3.59 -12.82
N GLY A 186 18.48 -3.72 -11.99
CA GLY A 186 19.01 -2.64 -11.15
C GLY A 186 18.23 -2.39 -9.87
N ALA A 187 17.41 -3.33 -9.42
CA ALA A 187 16.71 -3.22 -8.14
C ALA A 187 17.55 -3.69 -6.96
N ASP A 188 17.38 -3.04 -5.82
CA ASP A 188 17.79 -3.62 -4.54
C ASP A 188 16.77 -4.69 -4.13
N TYR A 189 17.27 -5.92 -3.90
CA TYR A 189 16.46 -7.06 -3.49
C TYR A 189 16.75 -7.44 -2.03
N ILE A 190 15.80 -7.18 -1.14
CA ILE A 190 15.97 -7.30 0.30
C ILE A 190 15.03 -8.36 0.86
N PRO A 191 15.51 -9.59 1.17
CA PRO A 191 14.71 -10.60 1.86
C PRO A 191 14.18 -10.09 3.20
N LEU A 192 12.90 -10.38 3.49
CA LEU A 192 12.27 -10.00 4.75
C LEU A 192 12.33 -11.17 5.73
N ASN A 193 12.50 -10.86 7.02
CA ASN A 193 12.52 -11.88 8.08
C ASN A 193 11.08 -12.31 8.45
N VAL A 194 10.46 -13.09 7.57
CA VAL A 194 9.14 -13.69 7.74
C VAL A 194 9.17 -15.15 7.30
N SER A 195 8.26 -15.97 7.81
CA SER A 195 8.19 -17.42 7.53
C SER A 195 7.07 -17.83 6.59
N ALA A 196 6.29 -16.86 6.10
CA ALA A 196 5.11 -17.12 5.27
C ALA A 196 4.94 -16.05 4.20
N ALA A 197 4.17 -16.41 3.18
CA ALA A 197 3.85 -15.56 2.03
C ALA A 197 2.60 -14.70 2.33
N PHE A 198 2.75 -13.69 3.21
CA PHE A 198 1.65 -12.81 3.56
C PHE A 198 1.17 -11.98 2.37
N HIS A 199 -0.11 -11.60 2.39
CA HIS A 199 -0.74 -10.78 1.36
C HIS A 199 -0.63 -11.38 -0.05
N SER A 200 -0.74 -12.70 -0.16
CA SER A 200 -0.65 -13.46 -1.39
C SER A 200 -1.72 -14.57 -1.46
N ARG A 201 -1.81 -15.21 -2.61
CA ARG A 201 -2.68 -16.39 -2.82
C ARG A 201 -2.49 -17.51 -1.80
N TYR A 202 -1.32 -17.59 -1.19
CA TYR A 202 -0.97 -18.61 -0.18
C TYR A 202 -1.67 -18.38 1.17
N MET A 203 -2.34 -17.25 1.35
CA MET A 203 -3.15 -16.94 2.53
C MET A 203 -4.63 -17.32 2.34
N GLN A 204 -4.99 -18.04 1.29
CA GLN A 204 -6.39 -18.35 0.99
C GLN A 204 -7.08 -19.11 2.15
N GLU A 205 -6.45 -20.16 2.67
CA GLU A 205 -6.99 -20.96 3.77
C GLU A 205 -7.18 -20.11 5.05
N ALA A 206 -6.14 -19.31 5.38
CA ALA A 206 -6.20 -18.38 6.50
C ALA A 206 -7.31 -17.33 6.33
N LYS A 207 -7.49 -16.81 5.10
CA LYS A 207 -8.57 -15.90 4.74
C LYS A 207 -9.93 -16.52 4.97
N ASP A 208 -10.16 -17.76 4.50
CA ASP A 208 -11.45 -18.41 4.58
C ASP A 208 -11.83 -18.73 6.05
N GLU A 209 -10.88 -19.22 6.87
CA GLU A 209 -11.09 -19.43 8.31
C GLU A 209 -11.33 -18.10 9.03
N PHE A 210 -10.58 -17.05 8.67
CA PHE A 210 -10.72 -15.74 9.30
C PHE A 210 -12.05 -15.07 8.93
N GLU A 211 -12.53 -15.24 7.70
CA GLU A 211 -13.83 -14.71 7.29
C GLU A 211 -14.99 -15.29 8.10
N GLN A 212 -14.95 -16.59 8.43
CA GLN A 212 -15.97 -17.18 9.30
C GLN A 212 -15.88 -16.59 10.70
N TYR A 213 -14.66 -16.43 11.24
CA TYR A 213 -14.48 -15.84 12.56
C TYR A 213 -14.95 -14.38 12.62
N LEU A 214 -14.69 -13.59 11.58
CA LEU A 214 -15.17 -12.20 11.48
C LEU A 214 -16.70 -12.10 11.58
N LYS A 215 -17.44 -13.08 11.03
CA LYS A 215 -18.92 -13.11 11.05
C LYS A 215 -19.51 -13.36 12.45
N GLU A 216 -18.71 -13.77 13.41
CA GLU A 216 -19.16 -13.97 14.81
C GLU A 216 -19.30 -12.63 15.57
N PHE A 217 -18.85 -11.52 15.01
CA PHE A 217 -18.84 -10.20 15.65
C PHE A 217 -19.79 -9.23 14.97
N SER A 218 -20.22 -8.23 15.75
CA SER A 218 -21.01 -7.12 15.25
C SER A 218 -20.12 -5.91 14.99
N TYR A 219 -20.41 -5.17 13.94
CA TYR A 219 -19.69 -3.98 13.52
C TYR A 219 -20.62 -2.78 13.53
N SER A 220 -20.10 -1.62 13.94
CA SER A 220 -20.82 -0.35 13.91
C SER A 220 -20.40 0.48 12.69
N ASP A 221 -21.20 1.46 12.34
CA ASP A 221 -20.87 2.44 11.32
C ASP A 221 -19.58 3.21 11.72
N LEU A 222 -18.75 3.48 10.73
CA LEU A 222 -17.49 4.20 10.94
C LEU A 222 -17.77 5.71 11.04
N ALA A 223 -17.53 6.27 12.23
CA ALA A 223 -17.73 7.71 12.49
C ALA A 223 -16.71 8.61 11.77
N ILE A 224 -15.61 8.02 11.29
CA ILE A 224 -14.53 8.69 10.55
C ILE A 224 -14.18 7.78 9.37
N PRO A 225 -14.03 8.31 8.13
CA PRO A 225 -13.65 7.50 6.98
C PRO A 225 -12.32 6.78 7.19
N VAL A 226 -12.33 5.45 7.04
CA VAL A 226 -11.15 4.58 7.07
C VAL A 226 -10.82 4.15 5.65
N ILE A 227 -9.56 4.21 5.25
CA ILE A 227 -9.12 3.80 3.91
C ILE A 227 -8.73 2.33 3.94
N SER A 228 -9.40 1.52 3.10
CA SER A 228 -9.13 0.08 2.98
C SER A 228 -7.82 -0.20 2.25
N ASN A 229 -7.06 -1.17 2.73
CA ASN A 229 -5.84 -1.64 2.08
C ASN A 229 -6.11 -2.37 0.75
N VAL A 230 -7.28 -3.00 0.59
CA VAL A 230 -7.63 -3.81 -0.58
C VAL A 230 -7.92 -2.95 -1.80
N ASN A 231 -8.74 -1.90 -1.63
CA ASN A 231 -9.21 -1.08 -2.74
C ASN A 231 -8.73 0.38 -2.71
N ALA A 232 -8.01 0.80 -1.66
CA ALA A 232 -7.50 2.15 -1.44
C ALA A 232 -8.60 3.24 -1.45
N LYS A 233 -9.81 2.89 -0.97
CA LYS A 233 -10.98 3.77 -0.86
C LYS A 233 -11.53 3.75 0.56
N PRO A 234 -12.35 4.74 0.95
CA PRO A 234 -13.09 4.66 2.20
C PRO A 234 -13.94 3.38 2.26
N TYR A 235 -13.99 2.76 3.44
CA TYR A 235 -14.86 1.62 3.70
C TYR A 235 -16.33 1.99 3.50
N ASP A 236 -17.08 1.11 2.84
CA ASP A 236 -18.51 0.98 3.05
C ASP A 236 -18.71 0.12 4.32
N PRO A 237 -19.59 0.53 5.26
CA PRO A 237 -19.85 -0.28 6.48
C PRO A 237 -20.22 -1.74 6.20
N ALA A 238 -20.95 -2.01 5.13
CA ALA A 238 -21.30 -3.37 4.72
C ALA A 238 -20.10 -4.22 4.27
N GLU A 239 -18.97 -3.59 3.95
CA GLU A 239 -17.77 -4.24 3.41
C GLU A 239 -16.68 -4.50 4.47
N ILE A 240 -16.90 -4.21 5.75
CA ILE A 240 -15.88 -4.41 6.80
C ILE A 240 -15.42 -5.88 6.82
N VAL A 241 -16.34 -6.83 6.93
CA VAL A 241 -16.01 -8.26 6.98
C VAL A 241 -15.33 -8.75 5.70
N PRO A 242 -15.88 -8.56 4.49
CA PRO A 242 -15.23 -9.03 3.27
C PRO A 242 -13.87 -8.37 3.03
N ASN A 243 -13.71 -7.07 3.29
CA ASN A 243 -12.42 -6.40 3.11
C ASN A 243 -11.35 -6.86 4.11
N LEU A 244 -11.69 -7.03 5.40
CA LEU A 244 -10.75 -7.53 6.40
C LEU A 244 -10.33 -8.98 6.12
N ALA A 245 -11.23 -9.81 5.61
CA ALA A 245 -10.91 -11.16 5.19
C ALA A 245 -10.00 -11.15 3.95
N GLU A 246 -10.39 -10.41 2.92
CA GLU A 246 -9.65 -10.33 1.65
C GLU A 246 -8.26 -9.72 1.82
N GLN A 247 -8.07 -8.83 2.80
CA GLN A 247 -6.78 -8.21 3.12
C GLN A 247 -5.67 -9.23 3.38
N LEU A 248 -5.99 -10.43 3.93
CA LEU A 248 -4.97 -11.42 4.26
C LEU A 248 -4.23 -11.93 3.02
N ARG A 249 -4.94 -12.03 1.88
CA ARG A 249 -4.41 -12.59 0.63
C ARG A 249 -4.20 -11.56 -0.48
N SER A 250 -4.62 -10.32 -0.27
CA SER A 250 -4.54 -9.24 -1.26
C SER A 250 -3.44 -8.25 -0.93
N SER A 251 -2.94 -7.57 -1.96
CA SER A 251 -1.93 -6.53 -1.83
C SER A 251 -2.39 -5.40 -0.91
N VAL A 252 -1.52 -4.96 -0.01
CA VAL A 252 -1.67 -3.72 0.73
C VAL A 252 -1.37 -2.54 -0.21
N ARG A 253 -2.39 -1.85 -0.67
CA ARG A 253 -2.30 -0.73 -1.61
C ARG A 253 -1.99 0.60 -0.90
N TRP A 254 -0.90 0.63 -0.12
CA TRP A 254 -0.58 1.76 0.73
C TRP A 254 -0.32 3.05 -0.04
N ALA A 255 0.48 2.99 -1.09
CA ALA A 255 0.77 4.16 -1.92
C ALA A 255 -0.50 4.77 -2.53
N ASP A 256 -1.43 3.93 -2.98
CA ASP A 256 -2.71 4.38 -3.54
C ASP A 256 -3.61 4.99 -2.47
N SER A 257 -3.65 4.42 -1.26
CA SER A 257 -4.38 4.95 -0.11
C SER A 257 -3.89 6.35 0.27
N ILE A 258 -2.57 6.54 0.33
CA ILE A 258 -1.98 7.85 0.64
C ILE A 258 -2.21 8.86 -0.49
N ARG A 259 -2.10 8.44 -1.74
CA ARG A 259 -2.42 9.29 -2.90
C ARG A 259 -3.89 9.68 -2.95
N TYR A 260 -4.80 8.75 -2.59
CA TYR A 260 -6.22 9.06 -2.44
C TYR A 260 -6.42 10.19 -1.42
N LEU A 261 -5.80 10.09 -0.24
CA LEU A 261 -5.90 11.10 0.82
C LEU A 261 -5.31 12.45 0.40
N ILE A 262 -4.14 12.47 -0.24
CA ILE A 262 -3.51 13.72 -0.73
C ILE A 262 -4.42 14.43 -1.74
N ARG A 263 -5.16 13.69 -2.56
CA ARG A 263 -6.11 14.27 -3.54
C ARG A 263 -7.34 14.91 -2.91
N GLN A 264 -7.65 14.65 -1.62
CA GLN A 264 -8.75 15.31 -0.92
C GLN A 264 -8.44 16.77 -0.57
N GLY A 265 -7.16 17.18 -0.60
CA GLY A 265 -6.69 18.54 -0.29
C GLY A 265 -5.42 18.57 0.53
N GLU A 266 -5.14 19.70 1.19
CA GLU A 266 -3.97 19.80 2.07
C GLU A 266 -4.11 18.85 3.25
N MET A 267 -3.21 17.84 3.31
CA MET A 267 -3.31 16.72 4.24
C MET A 267 -2.08 16.62 5.14
N GLU A 268 -2.32 16.72 6.45
CA GLU A 268 -1.34 16.39 7.49
C GLU A 268 -1.48 14.92 7.89
N PHE A 269 -0.36 14.19 7.94
CA PHE A 269 -0.33 12.80 8.39
C PHE A 269 0.39 12.70 9.73
N GLU A 270 -0.17 11.93 10.64
CA GLU A 270 0.43 11.66 11.94
C GLU A 270 0.40 10.16 12.23
N GLU A 271 1.58 9.56 12.44
CA GLU A 271 1.74 8.14 12.74
C GLU A 271 1.52 7.88 14.23
N LEU A 272 0.59 7.00 14.57
CA LEU A 272 0.23 6.61 15.94
C LEU A 272 0.61 5.16 16.19
N GLY A 273 1.74 4.96 16.85
CA GLY A 273 2.32 3.65 17.15
C GLY A 273 3.83 3.73 17.30
N PRO A 274 4.52 2.59 17.40
CA PRO A 274 5.97 2.56 17.56
C PRO A 274 6.69 2.91 16.26
N GLY A 275 7.75 3.70 16.38
CA GLY A 275 8.64 4.06 15.27
C GLY A 275 8.09 5.18 14.38
N SER A 276 8.59 5.22 13.14
CA SER A 276 8.25 6.25 12.14
C SER A 276 8.32 5.69 10.71
N VAL A 277 7.94 4.44 10.54
CA VAL A 277 8.04 3.74 9.25
C VAL A 277 7.11 4.36 8.22
N LEU A 278 5.84 4.54 8.60
CA LEU A 278 4.84 5.12 7.70
C LEU A 278 5.11 6.59 7.41
N THR A 279 5.59 7.35 8.38
CA THR A 279 6.01 8.75 8.20
C THR A 279 7.06 8.87 7.10
N LYS A 280 8.06 7.99 7.09
CA LYS A 280 9.12 7.97 6.07
C LYS A 280 8.57 7.55 4.69
N ILE A 281 7.70 6.56 4.65
CA ILE A 281 7.07 6.10 3.40
C ILE A 281 6.16 7.20 2.82
N ILE A 282 5.35 7.85 3.65
CA ILE A 282 4.46 8.95 3.24
C ILE A 282 5.28 10.13 2.71
N ALA A 283 6.40 10.48 3.34
CA ALA A 283 7.28 11.53 2.84
C ALA A 283 7.81 11.22 1.43
N LYS A 284 8.17 9.96 1.15
CA LYS A 284 8.55 9.52 -0.21
C LYS A 284 7.39 9.65 -1.19
N ILE A 285 6.19 9.16 -0.83
CA ILE A 285 5.01 9.27 -1.69
C ILE A 285 4.67 10.74 -2.01
N LYS A 286 4.77 11.64 -1.02
CA LYS A 286 4.57 13.08 -1.23
C LYS A 286 5.60 13.67 -2.19
N ALA A 287 6.85 13.23 -2.12
CA ALA A 287 7.92 13.68 -3.02
C ALA A 287 7.76 13.13 -4.45
N GLU A 288 7.17 11.95 -4.61
CA GLU A 288 6.89 11.31 -5.90
C GLU A 288 5.62 11.88 -6.58
N ALA A 289 4.70 12.49 -5.81
CA ALA A 289 3.50 13.09 -6.36
C ALA A 289 3.87 14.30 -7.24
N PRO A 290 3.33 14.41 -8.47
CA PRO A 290 3.52 15.62 -9.25
C PRO A 290 2.98 16.81 -8.46
N VAL A 291 3.74 17.91 -8.43
CA VAL A 291 3.32 19.19 -7.80
C VAL A 291 2.05 19.64 -8.50
N VAL A 292 0.91 19.47 -7.86
CA VAL A 292 -0.34 20.06 -8.33
C VAL A 292 -0.19 21.56 -8.11
N GLN A 293 0.14 22.30 -9.18
CA GLN A 293 0.09 23.76 -9.13
C GLN A 293 -1.36 24.16 -8.82
N GLN A 294 -1.58 24.69 -7.63
CA GLN A 294 -2.81 25.38 -7.28
C GLN A 294 -2.94 26.62 -8.18
N GLY A 295 -3.92 26.58 -9.05
CA GLY A 295 -4.29 27.75 -9.83
C GLY A 295 -5.16 27.40 -11.02
N VAL A 296 -6.45 27.31 -10.82
CA VAL A 296 -7.51 28.06 -11.53
C VAL A 296 -8.83 27.78 -10.82
N ALA A 297 -9.46 28.81 -10.31
CA ALA A 297 -10.82 28.77 -9.82
C ALA A 297 -11.78 28.48 -10.99
N VAL A 298 -12.50 27.38 -10.95
CA VAL A 298 -13.64 27.14 -11.82
C VAL A 298 -14.92 27.41 -11.03
N GLY A 299 -15.68 28.35 -11.54
CA GLY A 299 -16.93 28.81 -10.96
C GLY A 299 -17.97 27.67 -10.85
N SER A 300 -18.80 27.82 -9.84
CA SER A 300 -19.96 26.98 -9.55
C SER A 300 -20.94 26.88 -10.72
N VAL A 301 -21.17 25.68 -11.22
CA VAL A 301 -22.43 25.33 -11.90
C VAL A 301 -22.84 23.96 -11.39
N GLY A 302 -24.07 23.91 -10.84
CA GLY A 302 -24.69 22.67 -10.40
C GLY A 302 -25.00 21.76 -11.60
N THR A 303 -24.51 20.55 -11.57
CA THR A 303 -24.84 19.51 -12.53
C THR A 303 -25.43 18.29 -11.82
N ASN A 304 -26.47 17.73 -12.45
CA ASN A 304 -27.24 16.59 -11.97
C ASN A 304 -26.41 15.30 -12.00
N ALA A 305 -26.76 14.32 -11.15
CA ALA A 305 -26.06 13.04 -11.01
C ALA A 305 -25.93 12.25 -12.34
N ILE A 306 -26.82 12.51 -13.31
CA ILE A 306 -26.82 11.89 -14.64
C ILE A 306 -25.64 12.41 -15.50
N ASP A 307 -25.24 13.67 -15.35
CA ASP A 307 -24.10 14.24 -16.08
C ASP A 307 -22.76 13.70 -15.55
N ARG A 308 -22.64 13.47 -14.24
CA ARG A 308 -21.45 12.83 -13.65
C ARG A 308 -21.25 11.40 -14.14
N MET A 309 -22.31 10.63 -14.36
CA MET A 309 -22.21 9.28 -14.93
C MET A 309 -21.79 9.30 -16.40
N LYS A 310 -22.15 10.32 -17.17
CA LYS A 310 -21.70 10.48 -18.56
C LYS A 310 -20.24 10.87 -18.65
N GLU A 311 -19.76 11.82 -17.83
CA GLU A 311 -18.35 12.22 -17.77
C GLU A 311 -17.43 11.06 -17.36
N ASP A 312 -17.86 10.22 -16.43
CA ASP A 312 -17.08 9.04 -16.01
C ASP A 312 -17.02 7.96 -17.10
N THR A 313 -18.08 7.83 -17.90
CA THR A 313 -18.14 6.92 -19.05
C THR A 313 -17.31 7.43 -20.23
N GLU A 314 -17.31 8.72 -20.50
CA GLU A 314 -16.50 9.35 -21.55
C GLU A 314 -15.02 9.32 -21.22
N GLY A 315 -14.64 9.57 -19.96
CA GLY A 315 -13.26 9.46 -19.50
C GLY A 315 -12.71 8.03 -19.60
N ARG A 316 -13.50 7.01 -19.26
CA ARG A 316 -13.14 5.60 -19.45
C ARG A 316 -12.97 5.25 -20.93
N THR A 317 -13.85 5.76 -21.79
CA THR A 317 -13.80 5.53 -23.23
C THR A 317 -12.56 6.18 -23.84
N GLU A 318 -12.21 7.39 -23.44
CA GLU A 318 -11.00 8.09 -23.90
C GLU A 318 -9.72 7.42 -23.42
N PHE A 319 -9.67 6.98 -22.17
CA PHE A 319 -8.53 6.23 -21.64
C PHE A 319 -8.34 4.89 -22.39
N GLN A 320 -9.42 4.16 -22.65
CA GLN A 320 -9.35 2.93 -23.45
C GLN A 320 -8.89 3.18 -24.88
N ARG A 321 -9.29 4.28 -25.51
CA ARG A 321 -8.80 4.68 -26.83
C ARG A 321 -7.30 4.95 -26.81
N ARG A 322 -6.77 5.61 -25.78
CA ARG A 322 -5.32 5.87 -25.63
C ARG A 322 -4.54 4.58 -25.45
N ILE A 323 -5.04 3.64 -24.67
CA ILE A 323 -4.44 2.31 -24.52
C ILE A 323 -4.35 1.63 -25.90
N ASN A 324 -5.47 1.51 -26.60
CA ASN A 324 -5.53 0.84 -27.91
C ASN A 324 -4.62 1.53 -28.95
N ALA A 325 -4.58 2.86 -28.95
CA ALA A 325 -3.70 3.62 -29.84
C ALA A 325 -2.20 3.36 -29.54
N ALA A 326 -1.80 3.27 -28.27
CA ALA A 326 -0.44 2.98 -27.89
C ALA A 326 0.00 1.57 -28.32
N TYR A 327 -0.86 0.56 -28.17
CA TYR A 327 -0.59 -0.80 -28.67
C TYR A 327 -0.47 -0.85 -30.18
N GLN A 328 -1.35 -0.16 -30.90
CA GLN A 328 -1.29 -0.11 -32.37
C GLN A 328 -0.03 0.60 -32.84
N GLN A 329 0.31 1.76 -32.29
CA GLN A 329 1.52 2.51 -32.63
C GLN A 329 2.79 1.70 -32.38
N THR A 330 2.84 0.94 -31.28
CA THR A 330 3.94 0.04 -30.93
C THR A 330 4.07 -1.09 -31.96
N ALA A 331 2.96 -1.73 -32.34
CA ALA A 331 2.96 -2.81 -33.32
C ALA A 331 3.39 -2.31 -34.72
N ASP A 332 2.91 -1.15 -35.15
CA ASP A 332 3.26 -0.55 -36.44
C ASP A 332 4.74 -0.18 -36.48
N TRP A 333 5.27 0.40 -35.38
CA TRP A 333 6.70 0.71 -35.26
C TRP A 333 7.58 -0.54 -35.37
N ASN A 334 7.31 -1.56 -34.57
CA ASN A 334 8.12 -2.79 -34.53
C ASN A 334 8.09 -3.57 -35.86
N LYS A 335 7.01 -3.43 -36.62
CA LYS A 335 6.89 -3.98 -37.96
C LYS A 335 7.77 -3.22 -38.98
N ALA A 336 7.90 -1.93 -38.81
CA ALA A 336 8.60 -1.05 -39.77
C ALA A 336 10.09 -0.88 -39.45
N TYR A 337 10.47 -0.90 -38.16
CA TYR A 337 11.79 -0.49 -37.69
C TYR A 337 12.39 -1.49 -36.69
N PRO A 338 13.45 -2.25 -37.08
CA PRO A 338 14.14 -3.17 -36.18
C PRO A 338 14.99 -2.43 -35.14
N ILE A 339 15.40 -3.14 -34.09
CA ILE A 339 16.42 -2.67 -33.15
C ILE A 339 17.69 -2.29 -33.91
N GLY A 340 18.30 -1.17 -33.50
CA GLY A 340 19.46 -0.59 -34.22
C GLY A 340 19.06 0.45 -35.27
N THR A 341 17.78 0.77 -35.41
CA THR A 341 17.31 1.84 -36.30
C THR A 341 17.83 3.20 -35.83
N LYS A 342 18.35 3.98 -36.78
CA LYS A 342 18.74 5.38 -36.52
C LYS A 342 17.51 6.25 -36.41
N VAL A 343 17.46 7.07 -35.37
CA VAL A 343 16.31 7.93 -35.08
C VAL A 343 16.77 9.33 -34.70
N THR A 344 15.95 10.32 -34.97
CA THR A 344 16.05 11.65 -34.40
C THR A 344 14.96 11.86 -33.35
N CYS A 345 15.28 12.47 -32.23
CA CYS A 345 14.35 12.70 -31.15
C CYS A 345 14.15 14.19 -30.93
N LYS A 346 12.92 14.61 -30.69
CA LYS A 346 12.57 16.00 -30.44
C LYS A 346 13.36 16.57 -29.26
N GLY A 347 14.09 17.65 -29.49
CA GLY A 347 14.94 18.30 -28.48
C GLY A 347 16.38 17.78 -28.41
N TYR A 348 16.73 16.77 -29.21
CA TYR A 348 18.08 16.23 -29.30
C TYR A 348 18.68 16.56 -30.68
N LYS A 349 20.01 16.92 -30.70
CA LYS A 349 20.69 17.29 -31.94
C LYS A 349 21.33 16.11 -32.67
N ASP A 350 21.59 15.04 -31.94
CA ASP A 350 22.32 13.88 -32.46
C ASP A 350 21.35 12.83 -32.98
N VAL A 351 21.79 12.04 -33.96
CA VAL A 351 21.11 10.85 -34.41
C VAL A 351 21.38 9.76 -33.39
N LEU A 352 20.31 9.21 -32.83
CA LEU A 352 20.36 8.15 -31.83
C LEU A 352 20.09 6.79 -32.47
N ILE A 353 20.40 5.71 -31.76
CA ILE A 353 20.18 4.32 -32.21
C ILE A 353 19.23 3.63 -31.25
N THR A 354 18.17 3.00 -31.77
CA THR A 354 17.23 2.25 -30.94
C THR A 354 17.90 1.00 -30.35
N ARG A 355 17.77 0.79 -29.04
CA ARG A 355 18.32 -0.39 -28.35
C ARG A 355 17.26 -1.42 -27.96
N THR A 356 15.98 -1.08 -28.08
CA THR A 356 14.87 -2.01 -27.83
C THR A 356 13.85 -1.90 -28.96
N GLU A 357 12.98 -2.90 -29.07
CA GLU A 357 11.70 -2.75 -29.73
C GLU A 357 10.86 -1.69 -29.01
N ALA A 358 9.91 -1.09 -29.72
CA ALA A 358 8.92 -0.25 -29.10
C ALA A 358 8.02 -1.08 -28.19
N MET A 359 7.61 -0.49 -27.08
CA MET A 359 6.76 -1.12 -26.07
C MET A 359 5.73 -0.13 -25.52
N VAL A 360 4.63 -0.62 -24.98
CA VAL A 360 3.65 0.22 -24.30
C VAL A 360 4.10 0.41 -22.85
N LEU A 361 4.47 1.64 -22.50
CA LEU A 361 4.80 2.03 -21.13
C LEU A 361 3.57 2.63 -20.45
N PHE A 362 3.46 2.41 -19.12
CA PHE A 362 2.35 2.93 -18.29
C PHE A 362 0.95 2.55 -18.79
N GLY A 363 0.84 1.48 -19.58
CA GLY A 363 -0.41 1.00 -20.15
C GLY A 363 -1.02 1.86 -21.27
N HIS A 364 -0.46 3.02 -21.59
CA HIS A 364 -1.06 3.96 -22.57
C HIS A 364 -0.06 4.80 -23.38
N ARG A 365 1.25 4.59 -23.24
CA ARG A 365 2.28 5.34 -23.95
C ARG A 365 3.19 4.41 -24.75
N ALA A 366 3.18 4.53 -26.07
CA ALA A 366 4.11 3.84 -26.94
C ALA A 366 5.50 4.51 -26.83
N ALA A 367 6.54 3.74 -26.54
CA ALA A 367 7.89 4.27 -26.31
C ALA A 367 8.97 3.22 -26.63
N LEU A 368 10.22 3.67 -26.74
CA LEU A 368 11.40 2.79 -26.88
C LEU A 368 12.60 3.39 -26.15
N TYR A 369 13.67 2.61 -26.00
CA TYR A 369 14.95 3.06 -25.47
C TYR A 369 15.97 3.23 -26.58
N VAL A 370 16.90 4.18 -26.42
CA VAL A 370 18.00 4.44 -27.34
C VAL A 370 19.35 4.22 -26.64
N GLU A 371 20.40 3.95 -27.42
CA GLU A 371 21.74 3.75 -26.90
C GLU A 371 22.28 5.02 -26.24
N GLY A 372 23.03 4.86 -25.15
CA GLY A 372 23.67 5.96 -24.43
C GLY A 372 22.76 6.78 -23.49
N TYR A 373 21.47 6.43 -23.39
CA TYR A 373 20.52 7.13 -22.51
C TYR A 373 19.81 6.19 -21.53
N ASN A 374 19.61 6.67 -20.30
CA ASN A 374 18.96 5.91 -19.22
C ASN A 374 17.44 6.13 -19.13
N GLY A 375 16.81 6.81 -20.08
CA GLY A 375 15.38 7.06 -20.18
C GLY A 375 14.77 6.47 -21.43
N TYR A 376 13.43 6.43 -21.48
CA TYR A 376 12.68 6.10 -22.68
C TYR A 376 12.34 7.36 -23.48
N PHE A 377 12.09 7.18 -24.77
CA PHE A 377 11.57 8.20 -25.68
C PHE A 377 10.20 7.78 -26.18
N ALA A 378 9.22 8.67 -26.12
CA ALA A 378 7.90 8.40 -26.65
C ALA A 378 7.91 8.35 -28.19
N LEU A 379 7.14 7.46 -28.80
CA LEU A 379 7.17 7.29 -30.28
C LEU A 379 6.66 8.53 -31.03
N ASP A 380 5.83 9.37 -30.42
CA ASP A 380 5.40 10.65 -30.98
C ASP A 380 6.48 11.76 -30.96
N GLU A 381 7.60 11.50 -30.27
CA GLU A 381 8.78 12.39 -30.19
C GLU A 381 9.93 11.92 -31.08
N ILE A 382 9.75 10.78 -31.79
CA ILE A 382 10.81 10.10 -32.56
C ILE A 382 10.46 10.09 -34.04
N THR A 383 11.48 10.31 -34.88
CA THR A 383 11.41 10.13 -36.33
C THR A 383 12.52 9.17 -36.76
N ALA A 384 12.17 8.08 -37.45
CA ALA A 384 13.15 7.20 -38.06
C ALA A 384 13.81 7.89 -39.23
N GLY A 385 15.15 7.78 -39.31
CA GLY A 385 15.99 8.42 -40.34
C GLY A 385 16.20 7.53 -41.55
#